data_ebdd2759776fcc9207364ead171ab92e
#
_entry.id   ebdd2759776fcc9207364ead171ab92e
#
_cell.length_a   1.000
_cell.length_b   1.000
_cell.length_c   1.000
_cell.angle_alpha   90.00
_cell.angle_beta   90.00
_cell.angle_gamma   90.00
#
_symmetry.space_group_name_H-M   'P 1'
#
loop_
_entity.id
_entity.type
_entity.pdbx_description
1 polymer ?
#
loop_
_entity_poly.entity_id
_entity_poly.type
_entity_poly.pdbx_seq_one_letter_code
_entity_poly.pdbx_strand_id
1 'polypeptide(L)'
;MRQIELIELEPIQSDVVYTPDDVAKSIVDWLQPSGICLDPCFGDGAFYKHLPNGSDWCEIKKGKNFFSYEKKVDWIIGNPPYSIFEEWLRHSFEIADEVAYIIPTNKVFQRQVIMKMINEYGGIKGIIIYGSGSTVGFPFGFSVGTFHFSKGHKGPTSLKLGNT
;
A
#
# COMPACT_ATOMS: atom_id res chain seq x y z
N MET A 1 -17.10 15.19 -15.78
CA MET A 1 -15.87 14.57 -15.24
C MET A 1 -14.91 15.72 -14.91
N ARG A 2 -14.68 16.01 -13.63
CA ARG A 2 -13.64 16.96 -13.26
C ARG A 2 -12.30 16.29 -13.56
N GLN A 3 -11.56 16.82 -14.52
CA GLN A 3 -10.12 16.60 -14.57
C GLN A 3 -9.55 17.13 -13.24
N ILE A 4 -9.28 16.24 -12.31
CA ILE A 4 -8.42 16.56 -11.17
C ILE A 4 -7.05 16.77 -11.81
N GLU A 5 -6.59 18.01 -11.82
CA GLU A 5 -5.23 18.29 -12.30
C GLU A 5 -4.28 17.42 -11.47
N LEU A 6 -3.59 16.52 -12.13
CA LEU A 6 -2.59 15.60 -11.53
C LEU A 6 -1.50 16.32 -10.71
N ILE A 7 -1.44 17.63 -10.83
CA ILE A 7 -0.46 18.52 -10.19
C ILE A 7 -0.73 18.73 -8.69
N GLU A 8 -1.96 18.47 -8.21
CA GLU A 8 -2.34 18.74 -6.81
C GLU A 8 -2.16 17.54 -5.85
N LEU A 9 -1.78 16.37 -6.37
CA LEU A 9 -1.66 15.13 -5.57
C LEU A 9 -0.18 14.75 -5.29
N GLU A 10 0.67 15.73 -5.03
CA GLU A 10 2.03 15.43 -4.57
C GLU A 10 2.03 15.10 -3.07
N PRO A 11 2.74 14.03 -2.66
CA PRO A 11 2.92 13.73 -1.25
C PRO A 11 3.63 14.89 -0.53
N ILE A 12 3.16 15.23 0.66
CA ILE A 12 3.85 16.21 1.49
C ILE A 12 5.14 15.60 2.09
N GLN A 13 6.10 16.43 2.45
CA GLN A 13 7.40 15.96 2.95
C GLN A 13 7.28 15.03 4.18
N SER A 14 6.27 15.20 5.02
CA SER A 14 6.00 14.32 6.18
C SER A 14 5.56 12.90 5.79
N ASP A 15 5.20 12.66 4.54
CA ASP A 15 4.87 11.33 4.02
C ASP A 15 6.11 10.49 3.66
N VAL A 16 7.29 11.08 3.68
CA VAL A 16 8.53 10.37 3.35
C VAL A 16 8.94 9.49 4.54
N VAL A 17 8.40 8.28 4.56
CA VAL A 17 8.71 7.25 5.56
C VAL A 17 9.25 6.04 4.83
N TYR A 18 10.52 5.69 5.08
CA TYR A 18 11.14 4.51 4.49
C TYR A 18 10.85 3.27 5.33
N THR A 19 10.43 2.20 4.66
CA THR A 19 10.22 0.91 5.32
C THR A 19 11.55 0.19 5.49
N PRO A 20 11.89 -0.28 6.70
CA PRO A 20 13.09 -1.13 6.88
C PRO A 20 13.03 -2.37 6.01
N ASP A 21 14.18 -2.80 5.53
CA ASP A 21 14.32 -3.91 4.59
C ASP A 21 13.74 -5.24 5.11
N ASP A 22 14.02 -5.57 6.35
CA ASP A 22 13.53 -6.78 7.01
C ASP A 22 12.00 -6.78 7.16
N VAL A 23 11.40 -5.62 7.41
CA VAL A 23 9.94 -5.45 7.46
C VAL A 23 9.34 -5.65 6.07
N ALA A 24 9.88 -4.99 5.04
CA ALA A 24 9.42 -5.15 3.66
C ALA A 24 9.53 -6.60 3.20
N LYS A 25 10.67 -7.26 3.48
CA LYS A 25 10.88 -8.67 3.19
C LYS A 25 9.84 -9.56 3.87
N SER A 26 9.57 -9.36 5.15
CA SER A 26 8.59 -10.15 5.90
C SER A 26 7.17 -10.02 5.34
N ILE A 27 6.82 -8.84 4.86
CA ILE A 27 5.52 -8.58 4.22
C ILE A 27 5.42 -9.33 2.89
N VAL A 28 6.43 -9.24 2.04
CA VAL A 28 6.44 -9.94 0.75
C VAL A 28 6.44 -11.46 0.95
N ASP A 29 7.19 -11.97 1.93
CA ASP A 29 7.20 -13.39 2.29
C ASP A 29 5.81 -13.86 2.79
N TRP A 30 5.09 -13.03 3.53
CA TRP A 30 3.73 -13.34 3.99
C TRP A 30 2.72 -13.37 2.84
N LEU A 31 2.82 -12.43 1.89
CA LEU A 31 1.88 -12.29 0.78
C LEU A 31 2.10 -13.33 -0.32
N GLN A 32 3.35 -13.76 -0.55
CA GLN A 32 3.74 -14.66 -1.65
C GLN A 32 3.19 -14.19 -3.01
N PRO A 33 3.45 -12.93 -3.42
CA PRO A 33 2.88 -12.40 -4.66
C PRO A 33 3.40 -13.13 -5.89
N SER A 34 2.54 -13.26 -6.89
CA SER A 34 2.88 -13.86 -8.18
C SER A 34 2.31 -13.03 -9.32
N GLY A 35 2.83 -13.21 -10.52
CA GLY A 35 2.43 -12.44 -11.69
C GLY A 35 3.14 -11.09 -11.76
N ILE A 36 2.45 -10.10 -12.33
CA ILE A 36 2.98 -8.74 -12.51
C ILE A 36 2.78 -7.95 -11.23
N CYS A 37 3.87 -7.53 -10.60
CA CYS A 37 3.85 -6.75 -9.36
C CYS A 37 4.34 -5.33 -9.60
N LEU A 38 3.80 -4.39 -8.83
CA LEU A 38 4.16 -2.98 -8.85
C LEU A 38 4.46 -2.49 -7.43
N ASP A 39 5.63 -1.86 -7.25
CA ASP A 39 5.90 -0.99 -6.11
C ASP A 39 5.54 0.44 -6.50
N PRO A 40 4.43 1.01 -5.99
CA PRO A 40 3.92 2.29 -6.48
C PRO A 40 4.66 3.51 -5.93
N CYS A 41 5.54 3.30 -4.94
CA CYS A 41 6.32 4.35 -4.28
C CYS A 41 7.68 3.80 -3.84
N PHE A 42 8.54 3.61 -4.83
CA PHE A 42 9.81 2.89 -4.72
C PHE A 42 10.69 3.36 -3.54
N GLY A 43 10.78 4.68 -3.29
CA GLY A 43 11.64 5.23 -2.24
C GLY A 43 13.10 4.78 -2.40
N ASP A 44 13.57 4.00 -1.45
CA ASP A 44 14.91 3.36 -1.46
C ASP A 44 14.91 1.92 -2.01
N GLY A 45 13.74 1.42 -2.45
CA GLY A 45 13.61 0.09 -3.05
C GLY A 45 13.39 -1.05 -2.07
N ALA A 46 13.00 -0.76 -0.83
CA ALA A 46 12.82 -1.77 0.21
C ALA A 46 11.86 -2.91 -0.19
N PHE A 47 10.73 -2.58 -0.81
CA PHE A 47 9.79 -3.58 -1.32
C PHE A 47 10.23 -4.16 -2.66
N TYR A 48 10.61 -3.30 -3.60
CA TYR A 48 10.89 -3.69 -4.98
C TYR A 48 11.92 -4.84 -5.08
N LYS A 49 12.98 -4.80 -4.29
CA LYS A 49 14.03 -5.84 -4.34
C LYS A 49 13.58 -7.23 -3.91
N HIS A 50 12.44 -7.32 -3.20
CA HIS A 50 11.86 -8.60 -2.76
C HIS A 50 10.69 -9.06 -3.63
N LEU A 51 10.24 -8.24 -4.58
CA LEU A 51 9.19 -8.61 -5.53
C LEU A 51 9.70 -9.59 -6.58
N PRO A 52 8.81 -10.36 -7.25
CA PRO A 52 9.20 -11.24 -8.34
C PRO A 52 9.97 -10.53 -9.45
N ASN A 53 10.85 -11.26 -10.14
CA ASN A 53 11.56 -10.73 -11.30
C ASN A 53 10.58 -10.20 -12.36
N GLY A 54 10.91 -9.06 -12.96
CA GLY A 54 10.04 -8.39 -13.92
C GLY A 54 8.99 -7.46 -13.32
N SER A 55 9.02 -7.25 -11.99
CA SER A 55 8.18 -6.27 -11.32
C SER A 55 8.50 -4.85 -11.77
N ASP A 56 7.50 -3.97 -11.74
CA ASP A 56 7.62 -2.55 -12.08
C ASP A 56 7.59 -1.67 -10.82
N TRP A 57 7.88 -0.39 -11.00
CA TRP A 57 7.90 0.57 -9.89
C TRP A 57 7.55 1.97 -10.36
N CYS A 58 7.04 2.79 -9.41
CA CYS A 58 6.85 4.22 -9.57
C CYS A 58 7.61 4.98 -8.49
N GLU A 59 8.14 6.14 -8.81
CA GLU A 59 8.75 7.07 -7.87
C GLU A 59 8.71 8.49 -8.46
N ILE A 60 7.96 9.37 -7.82
CA ILE A 60 7.71 10.72 -8.35
C ILE A 60 9.01 11.53 -8.50
N LYS A 61 9.96 11.36 -7.57
CA LYS A 61 11.27 12.01 -7.63
C LYS A 61 12.12 11.55 -8.82
N LYS A 62 11.76 10.41 -9.42
CA LYS A 62 12.41 9.85 -10.62
C LYS A 62 11.55 10.02 -11.87
N GLY A 63 10.54 10.86 -11.83
CA GLY A 63 9.67 11.17 -12.96
C GLY A 63 8.64 10.09 -13.31
N LYS A 64 8.43 9.09 -12.45
CA LYS A 64 7.43 8.03 -12.62
C LYS A 64 6.30 8.21 -11.62
N ASN A 65 5.32 9.03 -11.98
CA ASN A 65 4.16 9.29 -11.14
C ASN A 65 3.19 8.10 -11.14
N PHE A 66 2.84 7.60 -9.96
CA PHE A 66 1.91 6.48 -9.82
C PHE A 66 0.54 6.75 -10.44
N PHE A 67 0.00 7.96 -10.31
CA PHE A 67 -1.30 8.30 -10.91
C PHE A 67 -1.31 8.30 -12.43
N SER A 68 -0.15 8.35 -13.07
CA SER A 68 0.01 8.20 -14.53
C SER A 68 0.26 6.75 -14.97
N TYR A 69 0.33 5.82 -14.03
CA TYR A 69 0.51 4.39 -14.33
C TYR A 69 -0.84 3.75 -14.61
N GLU A 70 -1.06 3.32 -15.85
CA GLU A 70 -2.37 2.82 -16.32
C GLU A 70 -2.38 1.32 -16.63
N LYS A 71 -1.22 0.66 -16.59
CA LYS A 71 -1.13 -0.79 -16.86
C LYS A 71 -1.82 -1.58 -15.77
N LYS A 72 -2.54 -2.63 -16.15
CA LYS A 72 -3.08 -3.58 -15.18
C LYS A 72 -1.95 -4.45 -14.63
N VAL A 73 -1.99 -4.67 -13.33
CA VAL A 73 -1.05 -5.52 -12.60
C VAL A 73 -1.80 -6.52 -11.73
N ASP A 74 -1.15 -7.60 -11.34
CA ASP A 74 -1.74 -8.58 -10.41
C ASP A 74 -1.65 -8.07 -8.97
N TRP A 75 -0.52 -7.44 -8.60
CA TRP A 75 -0.23 -6.99 -7.26
C TRP A 75 0.31 -5.56 -7.22
N ILE A 76 -0.14 -4.81 -6.22
CA ILE A 76 0.52 -3.59 -5.77
C ILE A 76 0.94 -3.80 -4.30
N ILE A 77 2.21 -3.58 -4.00
CA ILE A 77 2.76 -3.74 -2.63
C ILE A 77 3.69 -2.58 -2.32
N GLY A 78 3.49 -1.92 -1.20
CA GLY A 78 4.36 -0.81 -0.81
C GLY A 78 3.95 -0.08 0.46
N ASN A 79 4.56 1.08 0.65
CA ASN A 79 4.27 2.02 1.72
C ASN A 79 3.82 3.34 1.08
N PRO A 80 2.51 3.59 0.95
CA PRO A 80 1.99 4.74 0.21
C PRO A 80 2.10 6.04 1.00
N PRO A 81 2.03 7.20 0.33
CA PRO A 81 1.94 8.48 1.01
C PRO A 81 0.61 8.59 1.77
N TYR A 82 0.69 8.87 3.09
CA TYR A 82 -0.48 8.82 3.96
C TYR A 82 -1.44 10.00 3.78
N SER A 83 -0.95 11.16 3.41
CA SER A 83 -1.77 12.38 3.23
C SER A 83 -2.78 12.29 2.09
N ILE A 84 -2.48 11.46 1.08
CA ILE A 84 -3.31 11.27 -0.13
C ILE A 84 -3.77 9.81 -0.27
N PHE A 85 -3.95 9.12 0.85
CA PHE A 85 -4.24 7.68 0.86
C PHE A 85 -5.55 7.32 0.17
N GLU A 86 -6.59 8.14 0.27
CA GLU A 86 -7.87 7.88 -0.40
C GLU A 86 -7.71 7.80 -1.91
N GLU A 87 -7.10 8.81 -2.51
CA GLU A 87 -6.87 8.89 -3.95
C GLU A 87 -5.91 7.78 -4.40
N TRP A 88 -4.89 7.51 -3.59
CA TRP A 88 -3.92 6.45 -3.84
C TRP A 88 -4.57 5.07 -3.87
N LEU A 89 -5.40 4.77 -2.88
CA LEU A 89 -6.11 3.50 -2.80
C LEU A 89 -7.12 3.33 -3.94
N ARG A 90 -7.83 4.41 -4.30
CA ARG A 90 -8.77 4.40 -5.43
C ARG A 90 -8.06 4.03 -6.72
N HIS A 91 -6.94 4.67 -7.03
CA HIS A 91 -6.16 4.36 -8.22
C HIS A 91 -5.61 2.93 -8.18
N SER A 92 -5.13 2.48 -7.03
CA SER A 92 -4.67 1.10 -6.84
C SER A 92 -5.75 0.07 -7.20
N PHE A 93 -6.98 0.30 -6.73
CA PHE A 93 -8.11 -0.60 -6.98
C PHE A 93 -8.57 -0.61 -8.44
N GLU A 94 -8.28 0.44 -9.19
CA GLU A 94 -8.57 0.50 -10.61
C GLU A 94 -7.63 -0.38 -11.46
N ILE A 95 -6.38 -0.57 -11.02
CA ILE A 95 -5.34 -1.20 -11.82
C ILE A 95 -4.85 -2.55 -11.31
N ALA A 96 -5.18 -2.95 -10.07
CA ALA A 96 -4.69 -4.19 -9.48
C ALA A 96 -5.80 -5.08 -8.93
N ASP A 97 -5.56 -6.38 -8.89
CA ASP A 97 -6.47 -7.37 -8.28
C ASP A 97 -6.13 -7.65 -6.81
N GLU A 98 -4.88 -7.45 -6.43
CA GLU A 98 -4.39 -7.59 -5.06
C GLU A 98 -3.60 -6.34 -4.67
N VAL A 99 -3.89 -5.76 -3.51
CA VAL A 99 -3.20 -4.56 -3.02
C VAL A 99 -2.81 -4.77 -1.56
N ALA A 100 -1.56 -4.52 -1.23
CA ALA A 100 -1.10 -4.61 0.16
C ALA A 100 -0.25 -3.40 0.53
N TYR A 101 -0.63 -2.73 1.61
CA TYR A 101 0.04 -1.54 2.10
C TYR A 101 0.34 -1.60 3.58
N ILE A 102 1.53 -1.16 3.97
CA ILE A 102 1.86 -0.85 5.37
C ILE A 102 1.48 0.61 5.64
N ILE A 103 0.51 0.81 6.52
CA ILE A 103 -0.12 2.12 6.77
C ILE A 103 -0.59 2.25 8.21
N PRO A 104 -0.77 3.48 8.71
CA PRO A 104 -1.47 3.70 9.96
C PRO A 104 -2.87 3.10 9.94
N THR A 105 -3.25 2.39 11.00
CA THR A 105 -4.54 1.68 11.07
C THR A 105 -5.75 2.62 10.95
N ASN A 106 -5.64 3.85 11.45
CA ASN A 106 -6.70 4.85 11.34
C ASN A 106 -6.98 5.28 9.89
N LYS A 107 -6.01 5.16 8.98
CA LYS A 107 -6.23 5.47 7.56
C LYS A 107 -7.25 4.53 6.92
N VAL A 108 -7.36 3.30 7.41
CA VAL A 108 -8.33 2.31 6.91
C VAL A 108 -9.68 2.45 7.58
N PHE A 109 -9.72 2.61 8.90
CA PHE A 109 -10.95 2.44 9.69
C PHE A 109 -11.61 3.75 10.15
N GLN A 110 -10.96 4.89 10.01
CA GLN A 110 -11.50 6.14 10.53
C GLN A 110 -12.54 6.80 9.59
N ARG A 111 -12.44 6.58 8.29
CA ARG A 111 -13.29 7.26 7.30
C ARG A 111 -14.20 6.27 6.58
N GLN A 112 -15.51 6.55 6.62
CA GLN A 112 -16.49 5.69 5.94
C GLN A 112 -16.28 5.59 4.43
N VAL A 113 -15.80 6.64 3.78
CA VAL A 113 -15.53 6.62 2.33
C VAL A 113 -14.47 5.56 1.97
N ILE A 114 -13.45 5.41 2.80
CA ILE A 114 -12.42 4.38 2.61
C ILE A 114 -13.02 2.99 2.80
N MET A 115 -13.76 2.75 3.88
CA MET A 115 -14.39 1.45 4.15
C MET A 115 -15.38 1.07 3.06
N LYS A 116 -16.17 2.02 2.56
CA LYS A 116 -17.09 1.79 1.44
C LYS A 116 -16.34 1.40 0.17
N MET A 117 -15.26 2.10 -0.16
CA MET A 117 -14.41 1.81 -1.32
C MET A 117 -13.83 0.38 -1.24
N ILE A 118 -13.33 -0.01 -0.06
CA ILE A 118 -12.80 -1.35 0.18
C ILE A 118 -13.89 -2.40 -0.02
N ASN A 119 -15.09 -2.16 0.50
CA ASN A 119 -16.22 -3.09 0.36
C ASN A 119 -16.71 -3.22 -1.09
N GLU A 120 -16.69 -2.14 -1.85
CA GLU A 120 -17.06 -2.15 -3.28
C GLU A 120 -16.02 -2.90 -4.13
N TYR A 121 -14.73 -2.73 -3.82
CA TYR A 121 -13.64 -3.45 -4.48
C TYR A 121 -13.64 -4.96 -4.17
N GLY A 122 -13.82 -5.32 -2.93
CA GLY A 122 -13.80 -6.69 -2.44
C GLY A 122 -13.83 -6.72 -0.93
N GLY A 123 -12.68 -6.84 -0.31
CA GLY A 123 -12.55 -6.85 1.14
C GLY A 123 -11.10 -6.90 1.60
N ILE A 124 -10.93 -6.90 2.91
CA ILE A 124 -9.63 -7.09 3.55
C ILE A 124 -9.44 -8.59 3.78
N LYS A 125 -8.50 -9.18 3.06
CA LYS A 125 -8.21 -10.62 3.15
C LYS A 125 -7.33 -10.95 4.35
N GLY A 126 -6.40 -10.07 4.69
CA GLY A 126 -5.53 -10.26 5.84
C GLY A 126 -4.96 -8.96 6.39
N ILE A 127 -4.62 -8.98 7.66
CA ILE A 127 -4.00 -7.86 8.36
C ILE A 127 -2.86 -8.38 9.23
N ILE A 128 -1.70 -7.71 9.17
CA ILE A 128 -0.66 -7.82 10.20
C ILE A 128 -0.71 -6.54 11.04
N ILE A 129 -0.91 -6.65 12.33
CA ILE A 129 -0.87 -5.51 13.27
C ILE A 129 0.48 -5.50 13.99
N TYR A 130 1.18 -4.38 13.93
CA TYR A 130 2.50 -4.22 14.56
C TYR A 130 2.45 -3.46 15.88
N GLY A 131 1.34 -2.80 16.21
CA GLY A 131 1.26 -1.84 17.30
C GLY A 131 1.84 -0.48 16.88
N SER A 132 2.62 0.15 17.77
CA SER A 132 3.27 1.44 17.45
C SER A 132 4.16 1.36 16.21
N GLY A 133 4.15 2.39 15.40
CA GLY A 133 5.04 2.49 14.23
C GLY A 133 6.52 2.38 14.60
N SER A 134 6.92 2.82 15.78
CA SER A 134 8.29 2.67 16.27
C SER A 134 8.74 1.22 16.40
N THR A 135 7.82 0.28 16.58
CA THR A 135 8.11 -1.16 16.61
C THR A 135 8.67 -1.69 15.29
N VAL A 136 8.29 -1.08 14.19
CA VAL A 136 8.77 -1.40 12.83
C VAL A 136 9.75 -0.36 12.27
N GLY A 137 10.32 0.48 13.14
CA GLY A 137 11.32 1.47 12.77
C GLY A 137 10.78 2.76 12.15
N PHE A 138 9.48 3.03 12.26
CA PHE A 138 8.89 4.29 11.80
C PHE A 138 9.05 5.41 12.84
N PRO A 139 9.12 6.68 12.40
CA PRO A 139 9.41 7.80 13.28
C PRO A 139 8.17 8.32 14.05
N PHE A 140 7.16 7.49 14.29
CA PHE A 140 5.92 7.89 14.99
C PHE A 140 5.37 6.76 15.87
N GLY A 141 4.52 7.13 16.82
CA GLY A 141 3.98 6.22 17.84
C GLY A 141 2.57 5.70 17.59
N PHE A 142 1.85 6.16 16.58
CA PHE A 142 0.51 5.63 16.29
C PHE A 142 0.57 4.23 15.68
N SER A 143 -0.56 3.51 15.78
CA SER A 143 -0.66 2.12 15.34
C SER A 143 -0.52 1.96 13.83
N VAL A 144 0.25 0.95 13.43
CA VAL A 144 0.53 0.60 12.03
C VAL A 144 0.18 -0.86 11.78
N GLY A 145 -0.32 -1.14 10.58
CA GLY A 145 -0.56 -2.49 10.11
C GLY A 145 -0.26 -2.65 8.63
N THR A 146 -0.07 -3.88 8.19
CA THR A 146 -0.09 -4.22 6.77
C THR A 146 -1.47 -4.77 6.43
N PHE A 147 -2.12 -4.16 5.46
CA PHE A 147 -3.47 -4.52 5.03
C PHE A 147 -3.41 -5.13 3.63
N HIS A 148 -3.93 -6.33 3.47
CA HIS A 148 -4.10 -7.00 2.19
C HIS A 148 -5.54 -6.86 1.72
N PHE A 149 -5.77 -6.04 0.72
CA PHE A 149 -7.04 -5.86 0.03
C PHE A 149 -7.07 -6.77 -1.20
N SER A 150 -8.14 -7.53 -1.35
CA SER A 150 -8.29 -8.49 -2.45
C SER A 150 -9.60 -8.27 -3.17
N LYS A 151 -9.54 -8.15 -4.50
CA LYS A 151 -10.69 -7.91 -5.36
C LYS A 151 -11.68 -9.06 -5.26
N GLY A 152 -12.95 -8.72 -5.03
CA GLY A 152 -14.02 -9.71 -4.90
C GLY A 152 -14.01 -10.55 -3.62
N HIS A 153 -13.06 -10.33 -2.71
CA HIS A 153 -13.00 -11.08 -1.45
C HIS A 153 -14.16 -10.69 -0.52
N LYS A 154 -14.99 -11.67 -0.17
CA LYS A 154 -16.14 -11.53 0.77
C LYS A 154 -16.06 -12.50 1.96
N GLY A 155 -14.98 -13.25 2.04
CA GLY A 155 -14.70 -14.17 3.14
C GLY A 155 -14.19 -13.47 4.41
N PRO A 156 -13.82 -14.24 5.42
CA PRO A 156 -13.28 -13.69 6.67
C PRO A 156 -11.93 -13.01 6.44
N THR A 157 -11.63 -12.04 7.28
CA THR A 157 -10.32 -11.40 7.35
C THR A 157 -9.42 -12.16 8.33
N SER A 158 -8.25 -12.63 7.88
CA SER A 158 -7.27 -13.17 8.81
C SER A 158 -6.51 -12.05 9.51
N LEU A 159 -6.24 -12.19 10.80
CA LEU A 159 -5.47 -11.23 11.57
C LEU A 159 -4.27 -11.92 12.20
N LYS A 160 -3.11 -11.33 11.98
CA LYS A 160 -1.83 -11.77 12.56
C LYS A 160 -1.23 -10.62 13.36
N LEU A 161 -0.68 -10.93 14.53
CA LEU A 161 0.16 -9.99 15.25
C LEU A 161 1.58 -10.04 14.65
N GLY A 162 2.13 -8.86 14.36
CA GLY A 162 3.50 -8.74 13.89
C GLY A 162 4.48 -9.21 14.96
N ASN A 163 5.66 -9.65 14.52
CA ASN A 163 6.71 -10.01 15.46
C ASN A 163 7.19 -8.77 16.20
N THR A 164 7.12 -8.84 17.49
CA THR A 164 7.68 -7.85 18.41
C THR A 164 9.13 -8.19 18.71
#